data_3ca4c1fc4ec27474af9680cdecca695a
#
_entry.id   3ca4c1fc4ec27474af9680cdecca695a
#
_cell.length_a   1.000
_cell.length_b   1.000
_cell.length_c   1.000
_cell.angle_alpha   90.00
_cell.angle_beta   90.00
_cell.angle_gamma   90.00
#
_symmetry.space_group_name_H-M   'P 1'
#
loop_
_entity.id
_entity.type
_entity.pdbx_description
1 polymer ?
#
loop_
_entity_poly.entity_id
_entity_poly.type
_entity_poly.pdbx_seq_one_letter_code
_entity_poly.pdbx_strand_id
1 'polypeptide(L)'
;LKDSLGGTYLYEVGNNFTPTKGDRIIGEYVGRTEDMEDYDRQMFLGAVYYNAKILYENDRGEVYTNAKKLGYLDLLVDEPEFMYQKDLQAGGKGRKKGISIATNVNRKINGAIYVKKWLTEKRGTDQYGNNLLNLHYIYSAGLLRELIKYDGKRNADRVSTLIIGMYDIRELLHKGINPDVQSYHANNDTYFN
;
A
#
# COMPACT_ATOMS: atom_id res chain seq x y z
N LEU A 1 21.71 7.20 3.51
CA LEU A 1 21.18 5.89 3.08
C LEU A 1 21.40 4.75 4.09
N LYS A 2 22.29 4.93 5.10
CA LYS A 2 22.55 3.88 6.10
C LYS A 2 21.38 3.56 7.04
N ASP A 3 20.36 4.41 7.10
CA ASP A 3 19.26 4.31 8.08
C ASP A 3 17.88 4.02 7.48
N SER A 4 17.79 3.79 6.15
CA SER A 4 16.52 3.47 5.50
C SER A 4 16.15 2.00 5.67
N LEU A 5 14.90 1.74 6.00
CA LEU A 5 14.32 0.40 6.14
C LEU A 5 13.41 0.10 4.94
N GLY A 6 13.40 -1.14 4.50
CA GLY A 6 12.31 -1.64 3.67
C GLY A 6 11.03 -1.70 4.51
N GLY A 7 9.93 -1.21 3.96
CA GLY A 7 8.63 -1.26 4.61
C GLY A 7 7.56 -1.80 3.67
N THR A 8 6.79 -2.79 4.12
CA THR A 8 5.66 -3.36 3.39
C THR A 8 4.50 -3.53 4.35
N TYR A 9 3.32 -3.06 3.96
CA TYR A 9 2.07 -3.31 4.68
C TYR A 9 1.19 -4.24 3.87
N LEU A 10 0.64 -5.23 4.55
CA LEU A 10 -0.49 -5.99 4.05
C LEU A 10 -1.77 -5.29 4.50
N TYR A 11 -2.53 -4.83 3.51
CA TYR A 11 -3.76 -4.09 3.73
C TYR A 11 -4.96 -4.91 3.28
N GLU A 12 -5.91 -5.09 4.18
CA GLU A 12 -7.19 -5.72 3.87
C GLU A 12 -8.19 -4.62 3.51
N VAL A 13 -8.75 -4.71 2.30
CA VAL A 13 -9.86 -3.85 1.89
C VAL A 13 -11.14 -4.40 2.52
N GLY A 14 -11.83 -3.54 3.27
CA GLY A 14 -13.04 -3.95 3.97
C GLY A 14 -14.16 -4.29 2.97
N ASN A 15 -14.88 -5.37 3.27
CA ASN A 15 -16.04 -5.79 2.51
C ASN A 15 -17.16 -6.28 3.46
N ASN A 16 -18.33 -6.61 2.91
CA ASN A 16 -19.49 -7.04 3.70
C ASN A 16 -19.28 -8.37 4.43
N PHE A 17 -18.28 -9.15 4.03
CA PHE A 17 -17.97 -10.46 4.62
C PHE A 17 -16.89 -10.40 5.68
N THR A 18 -16.16 -9.27 5.79
CA THR A 18 -15.13 -9.12 6.82
C THR A 18 -15.76 -8.84 8.18
N PRO A 19 -15.40 -9.61 9.24
CA PRO A 19 -16.02 -9.45 10.56
C PRO A 19 -15.85 -8.05 11.17
N THR A 20 -14.80 -7.36 10.78
CA THR A 20 -14.40 -6.06 11.36
C THR A 20 -14.94 -4.86 10.62
N LYS A 21 -15.71 -5.05 9.53
CA LYS A 21 -16.27 -3.98 8.70
C LYS A 21 -15.31 -2.79 8.52
N GLY A 22 -14.53 -2.80 7.47
CA GLY A 22 -13.66 -1.68 7.11
C GLY A 22 -12.20 -2.07 6.87
N ASP A 23 -11.52 -1.17 6.22
CA ASP A 23 -10.15 -1.30 5.78
C ASP A 23 -9.17 -1.31 6.96
N ARG A 24 -8.14 -2.16 6.91
CA ARG A 24 -7.14 -2.23 7.98
C ARG A 24 -5.80 -2.77 7.51
N ILE A 25 -4.77 -2.38 8.21
CA ILE A 25 -3.44 -3.01 8.09
C ILE A 25 -3.48 -4.30 8.91
N ILE A 26 -3.31 -5.45 8.24
CA ILE A 26 -3.34 -6.78 8.85
C ILE A 26 -1.95 -7.39 9.01
N GLY A 27 -0.94 -6.82 8.37
CA GLY A 27 0.43 -7.28 8.47
C GLY A 27 1.44 -6.18 8.16
N GLU A 28 2.61 -6.32 8.74
CA GLU A 28 3.75 -5.42 8.54
C GLU A 28 5.00 -6.27 8.36
N TYR A 29 5.77 -6.01 7.28
CA TYR A 29 7.09 -6.52 7.09
C TYR A 29 8.05 -5.33 6.96
N VAL A 30 8.84 -5.08 8.00
CA VAL A 30 9.78 -3.97 8.05
C VAL A 30 11.12 -4.51 8.49
N GLY A 31 12.12 -4.22 7.69
CA GLY A 31 13.46 -4.69 7.99
C GLY A 31 14.51 -4.18 7.03
N ARG A 32 15.71 -4.58 7.31
CA ARG A 32 16.86 -4.41 6.44
C ARG A 32 17.47 -5.79 6.24
N THR A 33 17.39 -6.29 5.04
CA THR A 33 18.11 -7.47 4.59
C THR A 33 19.50 -7.05 4.10
N GLU A 34 20.43 -7.97 4.06
CA GLU A 34 21.75 -7.74 3.45
C GLU A 34 21.61 -7.53 1.95
N ASP A 35 20.68 -8.26 1.32
CA ASP A 35 20.33 -8.15 -0.08
C ASP A 35 18.87 -7.67 -0.25
N MET A 36 18.65 -6.68 -1.11
CA MET A 36 17.32 -6.18 -1.47
C MET A 36 16.49 -7.23 -2.22
N GLU A 37 17.13 -8.12 -2.97
CA GLU A 37 16.43 -9.23 -3.64
C GLU A 37 15.76 -10.17 -2.63
N ASP A 38 16.40 -10.43 -1.50
CA ASP A 38 15.81 -11.24 -0.43
C ASP A 38 14.61 -10.55 0.21
N TYR A 39 14.68 -9.23 0.41
CA TYR A 39 13.53 -8.46 0.89
C TYR A 39 12.37 -8.55 -0.09
N ASP A 40 12.61 -8.30 -1.37
CA ASP A 40 11.58 -8.33 -2.41
C ASP A 40 10.99 -9.73 -2.56
N ARG A 41 11.81 -10.78 -2.47
CA ARG A 41 11.35 -12.16 -2.50
C ARG A 41 10.36 -12.45 -1.37
N GLN A 42 10.65 -12.02 -0.14
CA GLN A 42 9.73 -12.20 0.99
C GLN A 42 8.42 -11.43 0.78
N MET A 43 8.49 -10.22 0.24
CA MET A 43 7.31 -9.43 -0.11
C MET A 43 6.46 -10.15 -1.19
N PHE A 44 7.08 -10.69 -2.25
CA PHE A 44 6.36 -11.44 -3.29
C PHE A 44 5.71 -12.71 -2.75
N LEU A 45 6.41 -13.48 -1.92
CA LEU A 45 5.85 -14.68 -1.28
C LEU A 45 4.67 -14.34 -0.39
N GLY A 46 4.76 -13.25 0.37
CA GLY A 46 3.65 -12.73 1.15
C GLY A 46 2.45 -12.38 0.28
N ALA A 47 2.68 -11.68 -0.84
CA ALA A 47 1.61 -11.33 -1.78
C ALA A 47 0.95 -12.56 -2.41
N VAL A 48 1.71 -13.58 -2.76
CA VAL A 48 1.18 -14.87 -3.24
C VAL A 48 0.32 -15.55 -2.18
N TYR A 49 0.84 -15.65 -0.95
CA TYR A 49 0.15 -16.32 0.16
C TYR A 49 -1.22 -15.67 0.47
N TYR A 50 -1.29 -14.33 0.43
CA TYR A 50 -2.52 -13.59 0.72
C TYR A 50 -3.35 -13.26 -0.52
N ASN A 51 -2.98 -13.77 -1.71
CA ASN A 51 -3.60 -13.41 -2.99
C ASN A 51 -3.71 -11.88 -3.18
N ALA A 52 -2.64 -11.17 -2.84
CA ALA A 52 -2.58 -9.72 -2.86
C ALA A 52 -1.86 -9.19 -4.11
N LYS A 53 -2.13 -7.94 -4.45
CA LYS A 53 -1.36 -7.16 -5.43
C LYS A 53 -0.44 -6.19 -4.71
N ILE A 54 0.61 -5.75 -5.39
CA ILE A 54 1.66 -4.91 -4.82
C ILE A 54 1.71 -3.57 -5.55
N LEU A 55 1.38 -2.48 -4.84
CA LEU A 55 1.80 -1.15 -5.23
C LEU A 55 3.10 -0.81 -4.49
N TYR A 56 4.11 -0.38 -5.21
CA TYR A 56 5.45 -0.14 -4.67
C TYR A 56 6.02 1.19 -5.15
N GLU A 57 7.05 1.68 -4.43
CA GLU A 57 7.80 2.87 -4.83
C GLU A 57 8.75 2.54 -5.98
N ASN A 58 8.53 3.18 -7.13
CA ASN A 58 9.27 2.90 -8.37
C ASN A 58 10.38 3.93 -8.65
N ASP A 59 10.95 4.54 -7.64
CA ASP A 59 11.99 5.56 -7.84
C ASP A 59 13.35 4.95 -8.22
N ARG A 60 13.61 3.69 -7.84
CA ARG A 60 14.88 2.98 -8.11
C ARG A 60 14.78 1.82 -9.10
N GLY A 61 13.58 1.33 -9.36
CA GLY A 61 13.33 0.24 -10.32
C GLY A 61 13.77 -1.16 -9.88
N GLU A 62 14.31 -1.33 -8.67
CA GLU A 62 14.80 -2.61 -8.15
C GLU A 62 13.70 -3.65 -8.02
N VAL A 63 12.56 -3.30 -7.41
CA VAL A 63 11.40 -4.18 -7.24
C VAL A 63 10.89 -4.72 -8.59
N TYR A 64 10.83 -3.86 -9.62
CA TYR A 64 10.42 -4.29 -10.96
C TYR A 64 11.40 -5.31 -11.56
N THR A 65 12.69 -5.04 -11.42
CA THR A 65 13.76 -5.91 -11.95
C THR A 65 13.73 -7.26 -11.26
N ASN A 66 13.60 -7.29 -9.94
CA ASN A 66 13.52 -8.50 -9.13
C ASN A 66 12.23 -9.28 -9.42
N ALA A 67 11.08 -8.60 -9.56
CA ALA A 67 9.83 -9.22 -9.95
C ALA A 67 9.93 -9.90 -11.34
N LYS A 68 10.58 -9.23 -12.30
CA LYS A 68 10.83 -9.81 -13.63
C LYS A 68 11.73 -11.04 -13.56
N LYS A 69 12.83 -10.97 -12.80
CA LYS A 69 13.79 -12.05 -12.62
C LYS A 69 13.14 -13.27 -11.96
N LEU A 70 12.29 -13.05 -10.97
CA LEU A 70 11.68 -14.09 -10.14
C LEU A 70 10.30 -14.58 -10.67
N GLY A 71 9.77 -13.98 -11.75
CA GLY A 71 8.50 -14.37 -12.36
C GLY A 71 7.24 -13.83 -11.68
N TYR A 72 7.34 -12.70 -10.93
CA TYR A 72 6.26 -12.10 -10.15
C TYR A 72 5.73 -10.78 -10.71
N LEU A 73 5.93 -10.48 -12.00
CA LEU A 73 5.47 -9.23 -12.61
C LEU A 73 3.96 -9.01 -12.54
N ASP A 74 3.19 -10.08 -12.55
CA ASP A 74 1.73 -10.08 -12.45
C ASP A 74 1.20 -9.63 -11.08
N LEU A 75 2.03 -9.71 -10.03
CA LEU A 75 1.69 -9.19 -8.71
C LEU A 75 1.75 -7.66 -8.67
N LEU A 76 2.57 -7.04 -9.52
CA LEU A 76 2.77 -5.59 -9.49
C LEU A 76 1.61 -4.86 -10.18
N VAL A 77 1.04 -3.87 -9.50
CA VAL A 77 0.03 -2.98 -10.08
C VAL A 77 0.66 -1.77 -10.77
N ASP A 78 -0.11 -1.20 -11.70
CA ASP A 78 0.27 0.02 -12.37
C ASP A 78 0.04 1.24 -11.49
N GLU A 79 0.69 2.35 -11.83
CA GLU A 79 0.42 3.65 -11.23
C GLU A 79 -1.09 3.96 -11.26
N PRO A 80 -1.67 4.49 -10.18
CA PRO A 80 -3.08 4.86 -10.13
C PRO A 80 -3.52 5.73 -11.33
N GLU A 81 -4.66 5.42 -11.92
CA GLU A 81 -5.12 6.04 -13.16
C GLU A 81 -5.34 7.55 -13.02
N PHE A 82 -5.88 7.99 -11.90
CA PHE A 82 -6.09 9.41 -11.64
C PHE A 82 -4.79 10.22 -11.55
N MET A 83 -3.66 9.57 -11.27
CA MET A 83 -2.33 10.21 -11.30
C MET A 83 -1.80 10.28 -12.72
N TYR A 84 -1.96 9.20 -13.48
CA TYR A 84 -1.55 9.11 -14.86
C TYR A 84 -2.26 10.14 -15.76
N GLN A 85 -3.55 10.35 -15.57
CA GLN A 85 -4.31 11.36 -16.33
C GLN A 85 -3.75 12.78 -16.14
N LYS A 86 -3.29 13.12 -14.93
CA LYS A 86 -2.63 14.42 -14.68
C LYS A 86 -1.27 14.52 -15.37
N ASP A 87 -0.51 13.43 -15.36
CA ASP A 87 0.81 13.38 -16.00
C ASP A 87 0.69 13.46 -17.53
N LEU A 88 -0.34 12.85 -18.13
CA LEU A 88 -0.64 12.99 -19.56
C LEU A 88 -0.94 14.44 -19.96
N GLN A 89 -1.75 15.13 -19.17
CA GLN A 89 -2.06 16.56 -19.42
C GLN A 89 -0.80 17.44 -19.34
N ALA A 90 0.20 16.99 -18.56
CA ALA A 90 1.51 17.65 -18.46
C ALA A 90 2.53 17.15 -19.50
N GLY A 91 2.13 16.36 -20.51
CA GLY A 91 3.03 15.79 -21.52
C GLY A 91 3.82 14.57 -21.07
N GLY A 92 3.34 13.87 -20.04
CA GLY A 92 3.98 12.67 -19.49
C GLY A 92 3.94 11.44 -20.41
N LYS A 93 4.80 10.47 -20.10
CA LYS A 93 4.87 9.17 -20.79
C LYS A 93 3.79 8.22 -20.26
N GLY A 94 3.58 7.11 -20.96
CA GLY A 94 2.60 6.08 -20.62
C GLY A 94 2.70 5.53 -19.18
N ARG A 95 1.63 4.88 -18.74
CA ARG A 95 1.46 4.31 -17.40
C ARG A 95 2.61 3.34 -17.04
N LYS A 96 3.11 3.42 -15.82
CA LYS A 96 4.23 2.62 -15.32
C LYS A 96 3.75 1.71 -14.19
N LYS A 97 4.50 0.64 -13.93
CA LYS A 97 4.34 -0.15 -12.72
C LYS A 97 4.82 0.63 -11.48
N GLY A 98 4.06 0.55 -10.39
CA GLY A 98 4.40 1.25 -9.16
C GLY A 98 4.16 2.75 -9.20
N ILE A 99 4.56 3.45 -8.15
CA ILE A 99 4.36 4.91 -7.98
C ILE A 99 5.67 5.58 -7.56
N SER A 100 5.96 6.75 -8.11
CA SER A 100 7.06 7.59 -7.66
C SER A 100 6.54 8.66 -6.70
N ILE A 101 7.02 8.66 -5.46
CA ILE A 101 6.67 9.65 -4.45
C ILE A 101 7.89 10.42 -3.92
N ALA A 102 9.07 9.82 -3.84
CA ALA A 102 10.26 10.45 -3.28
C ALA A 102 10.71 11.67 -4.09
N THR A 103 10.59 11.60 -5.41
CA THR A 103 10.99 12.65 -6.33
C THR A 103 9.90 13.69 -6.59
N ASN A 104 8.67 13.48 -6.10
CA ASN A 104 7.55 14.38 -6.33
C ASN A 104 6.95 14.91 -5.01
N VAL A 105 7.36 16.13 -4.64
CA VAL A 105 6.94 16.78 -3.38
C VAL A 105 5.40 16.89 -3.27
N ASN A 106 4.71 17.21 -4.36
CA ASN A 106 3.25 17.33 -4.34
C ASN A 106 2.57 15.97 -4.08
N ARG A 107 3.11 14.90 -4.63
CA ARG A 107 2.62 13.54 -4.35
C ARG A 107 2.82 13.19 -2.88
N LYS A 108 3.97 13.50 -2.32
CA LYS A 108 4.23 13.27 -0.89
C LYS A 108 3.27 14.03 0.01
N ILE A 109 3.03 15.32 -0.27
CA ILE A 109 2.11 16.17 0.50
C ILE A 109 0.66 15.65 0.37
N ASN A 110 0.20 15.38 -0.84
CA ASN A 110 -1.16 14.87 -1.07
C ASN A 110 -1.36 13.49 -0.41
N GLY A 111 -0.36 12.62 -0.50
CA GLY A 111 -0.40 11.33 0.18
C GLY A 111 -0.49 11.45 1.70
N ALA A 112 0.24 12.38 2.30
CA ALA A 112 0.12 12.67 3.73
C ALA A 112 -1.28 13.19 4.11
N ILE A 113 -1.93 13.99 3.26
CA ILE A 113 -3.33 14.42 3.45
C ILE A 113 -4.27 13.20 3.39
N TYR A 114 -4.04 12.25 2.49
CA TYR A 114 -4.86 11.04 2.40
C TYR A 114 -4.68 10.15 3.63
N VAL A 115 -3.44 9.99 4.11
CA VAL A 115 -3.15 9.29 5.37
C VAL A 115 -3.93 9.94 6.52
N LYS A 116 -3.85 11.27 6.67
CA LYS A 116 -4.57 12.00 7.72
C LYS A 116 -6.08 11.76 7.65
N LYS A 117 -6.67 11.85 6.45
CA LYS A 117 -8.10 11.60 6.25
C LYS A 117 -8.48 10.18 6.66
N TRP A 118 -7.72 9.19 6.20
CA TRP A 118 -7.95 7.80 6.55
C TRP A 118 -7.83 7.56 8.06
N LEU A 119 -6.79 8.08 8.71
CA LEU A 119 -6.60 7.93 10.16
C LEU A 119 -7.76 8.47 10.99
N THR A 120 -8.38 9.56 10.54
CA THR A 120 -9.48 10.25 11.24
C THR A 120 -10.87 9.82 10.81
N GLU A 121 -10.97 8.89 9.87
CA GLU A 121 -12.25 8.34 9.42
C GLU A 121 -12.90 7.53 10.53
N LYS A 122 -14.20 7.79 10.75
CA LYS A 122 -15.00 7.12 11.78
C LYS A 122 -15.40 5.72 11.31
N ARG A 123 -15.10 4.71 12.12
CA ARG A 123 -15.51 3.31 11.94
C ARG A 123 -16.76 2.93 12.73
N GLY A 124 -16.99 3.57 13.83
CA GLY A 124 -18.07 3.24 14.75
C GLY A 124 -17.98 4.03 16.03
N THR A 125 -18.61 3.52 17.08
CA THR A 125 -18.55 4.05 18.43
C THR A 125 -18.24 2.91 19.42
N ASP A 126 -17.51 3.25 20.47
CA ASP A 126 -17.31 2.32 21.60
C ASP A 126 -18.55 2.21 22.50
N GLN A 127 -18.47 1.38 23.54
CA GLN A 127 -19.55 1.20 24.51
C GLN A 127 -19.90 2.47 25.33
N TYR A 128 -19.04 3.49 25.31
CA TYR A 128 -19.22 4.75 26.00
C TYR A 128 -19.68 5.87 25.06
N GLY A 129 -19.92 5.57 23.78
CA GLY A 129 -20.32 6.54 22.76
C GLY A 129 -19.19 7.34 22.12
N ASN A 130 -17.91 7.03 22.42
CA ASN A 130 -16.77 7.70 21.79
C ASN A 130 -16.55 7.18 20.36
N ASN A 131 -16.12 8.07 19.47
CA ASN A 131 -15.83 7.68 18.09
C ASN A 131 -14.61 6.76 18.02
N LEU A 132 -14.77 5.62 17.38
CA LEU A 132 -13.69 4.76 16.94
C LEU A 132 -13.25 5.17 15.55
N LEU A 133 -11.98 5.47 15.37
CA LEU A 133 -11.35 5.91 14.13
C LEU A 133 -10.42 4.80 13.59
N ASN A 134 -10.02 4.89 12.31
CA ASN A 134 -9.02 3.98 11.75
C ASN A 134 -7.72 3.97 12.56
N LEU A 135 -7.33 5.11 13.12
CA LEU A 135 -6.17 5.22 14.01
C LEU A 135 -6.18 4.21 15.17
N HIS A 136 -7.36 3.91 15.74
CA HIS A 136 -7.48 2.98 16.87
C HIS A 136 -7.24 1.51 16.48
N TYR A 137 -7.19 1.21 15.19
CA TYR A 137 -6.96 -0.14 14.65
C TYR A 137 -5.53 -0.33 14.11
N ILE A 138 -4.62 0.61 14.39
CA ILE A 138 -3.20 0.46 14.06
C ILE A 138 -2.48 -0.24 15.20
N TYR A 139 -2.00 -1.45 14.98
CA TYR A 139 -1.28 -2.24 15.97
C TYR A 139 0.25 -2.06 15.90
N SER A 140 0.78 -1.47 14.81
CA SER A 140 2.21 -1.20 14.67
C SER A 140 2.65 -0.02 15.55
N ALA A 141 3.32 -0.32 16.66
CA ALA A 141 3.92 0.72 17.50
C ALA A 141 5.01 1.52 16.75
N GLY A 142 5.69 0.89 15.79
CA GLY A 142 6.68 1.55 14.92
C GLY A 142 6.03 2.61 14.05
N LEU A 143 4.93 2.28 13.38
CA LEU A 143 4.17 3.21 12.56
C LEU A 143 3.60 4.37 13.40
N LEU A 144 3.01 4.07 14.55
CA LEU A 144 2.46 5.12 15.44
C LEU A 144 3.54 6.12 15.88
N ARG A 145 4.74 5.63 16.24
CA ARG A 145 5.87 6.50 16.62
C ARG A 145 6.34 7.38 15.46
N GLU A 146 6.38 6.85 14.24
CA GLU A 146 6.74 7.63 13.06
C GLU A 146 5.65 8.66 12.72
N LEU A 147 4.37 8.30 12.78
CA LEU A 147 3.24 9.21 12.55
C LEU A 147 3.26 10.42 13.50
N ILE A 148 3.53 10.19 14.80
CA ILE A 148 3.63 11.27 15.78
C ILE A 148 4.76 12.26 15.46
N LYS A 149 5.87 11.75 14.91
CA LYS A 149 7.07 12.53 14.60
C LYS A 149 7.12 13.05 13.17
N TYR A 150 6.15 12.70 12.35
CA TYR A 150 6.16 13.00 10.93
C TYR A 150 5.95 14.49 10.67
N ASP A 151 6.98 15.11 10.09
CA ASP A 151 7.00 16.54 9.71
C ASP A 151 7.17 16.75 8.19
N GLY A 152 7.16 15.66 7.41
CA GLY A 152 7.38 15.68 5.96
C GLY A 152 8.85 15.87 5.53
N LYS A 153 9.76 16.14 6.45
CA LYS A 153 11.18 16.43 6.17
C LYS A 153 12.10 15.28 6.57
N ARG A 154 11.79 14.58 7.64
CA ARG A 154 12.56 13.46 8.16
C ARG A 154 12.29 12.19 7.37
N ASN A 155 13.28 11.30 7.38
CA ASN A 155 13.08 9.95 6.90
C ASN A 155 12.04 9.24 7.80
N ALA A 156 10.98 8.72 7.18
CA ALA A 156 9.87 8.04 7.84
C ALA A 156 9.38 6.93 6.90
N ASP A 157 10.14 5.83 6.87
CA ASP A 157 9.93 4.76 5.89
C ASP A 157 8.56 4.11 6.02
N ARG A 158 8.07 3.91 7.26
CA ARG A 158 6.74 3.37 7.52
C ARG A 158 5.62 4.30 7.06
N VAL A 159 5.79 5.60 7.31
CA VAL A 159 4.80 6.61 6.86
C VAL A 159 4.83 6.74 5.34
N SER A 160 6.01 6.66 4.71
CA SER A 160 6.14 6.68 3.24
C SER A 160 5.44 5.47 2.63
N THR A 161 5.60 4.28 3.20
CA THR A 161 4.90 3.07 2.78
C THR A 161 3.38 3.21 2.92
N LEU A 162 2.90 3.79 4.03
CA LEU A 162 1.48 4.06 4.22
C LEU A 162 0.94 5.07 3.20
N ILE A 163 1.71 6.10 2.87
CA ILE A 163 1.38 7.08 1.82
C ILE A 163 1.15 6.36 0.48
N ILE A 164 2.03 5.43 0.09
CA ILE A 164 1.88 4.63 -1.13
C ILE A 164 0.58 3.83 -1.09
N GLY A 165 0.31 3.14 0.02
CA GLY A 165 -0.92 2.38 0.20
C GLY A 165 -2.18 3.23 0.07
N MET A 166 -2.17 4.47 0.57
CA MET A 166 -3.33 5.37 0.46
C MET A 166 -3.63 5.79 -0.99
N TYR A 167 -2.65 5.80 -1.87
CA TYR A 167 -2.89 6.04 -3.30
C TYR A 167 -3.62 4.86 -3.95
N ASP A 168 -3.26 3.62 -3.60
CA ASP A 168 -3.92 2.42 -4.11
C ASP A 168 -5.37 2.32 -3.62
N ILE A 169 -5.58 2.51 -2.33
CA ILE A 169 -6.92 2.52 -1.71
C ILE A 169 -7.82 3.56 -2.38
N ARG A 170 -7.29 4.76 -2.63
CA ARG A 170 -8.04 5.81 -3.31
C ARG A 170 -8.40 5.44 -4.75
N GLU A 171 -7.53 4.75 -5.46
CA GLU A 171 -7.80 4.23 -6.80
C GLU A 171 -8.95 3.21 -6.78
N LEU A 172 -8.91 2.27 -5.84
CA LEU A 172 -9.95 1.26 -5.65
C LEU A 172 -11.31 1.91 -5.35
N LEU A 173 -11.35 2.88 -4.45
CA LEU A 173 -12.56 3.65 -4.13
C LEU A 173 -13.07 4.45 -5.33
N HIS A 174 -12.18 5.04 -6.13
CA HIS A 174 -12.55 5.83 -7.30
C HIS A 174 -13.14 4.98 -8.42
N LYS A 175 -12.66 3.75 -8.59
CA LYS A 175 -13.17 2.81 -9.59
C LYS A 175 -14.52 2.19 -9.20
N GLY A 176 -15.02 2.46 -8.02
CA GLY A 176 -16.23 1.79 -7.52
C GLY A 176 -16.07 0.27 -7.46
N ILE A 177 -14.81 -0.20 -7.40
CA ILE A 177 -14.52 -1.61 -7.22
C ILE A 177 -14.96 -1.94 -5.80
N ASN A 178 -16.20 -2.41 -5.71
CA ASN A 178 -16.63 -3.10 -4.51
C ASN A 178 -15.84 -4.42 -4.50
N PRO A 179 -14.91 -4.63 -3.56
CA PRO A 179 -14.09 -5.84 -3.53
C PRO A 179 -14.92 -7.13 -3.46
N ASP A 180 -16.22 -7.01 -3.19
CA ASP A 180 -17.16 -8.13 -3.09
C ASP A 180 -17.40 -8.86 -4.43
N VAL A 181 -17.04 -8.30 -5.58
CA VAL A 181 -17.46 -8.86 -6.88
C VAL A 181 -16.32 -9.55 -7.67
N GLN A 182 -15.07 -9.32 -7.34
CA GLN A 182 -13.96 -9.85 -8.16
C GLN A 182 -13.24 -11.10 -7.65
N SER A 183 -13.54 -11.62 -6.46
CA SER A 183 -12.72 -12.66 -5.84
C SER A 183 -13.08 -14.12 -6.18
N TYR A 184 -14.13 -14.39 -6.94
CA TYR A 184 -14.59 -15.77 -7.14
C TYR A 184 -14.41 -16.37 -8.55
N HIS A 185 -13.74 -15.68 -9.46
CA HIS A 185 -13.35 -16.25 -10.75
C HIS A 185 -11.86 -16.52 -10.91
N ALA A 186 -11.13 -16.67 -9.83
CA ALA A 186 -9.77 -17.20 -9.88
C ALA A 186 -9.84 -18.72 -9.95
N ASN A 187 -9.58 -19.24 -11.12
CA ASN A 187 -9.24 -20.60 -11.50
C ASN A 187 -8.96 -21.55 -10.33
N ASN A 188 -9.96 -22.31 -9.93
CA ASN A 188 -9.84 -23.40 -8.96
C ASN A 188 -9.31 -24.70 -9.57
N ASP A 189 -8.66 -24.69 -10.76
CA ASP A 189 -8.44 -25.93 -11.50
C ASP A 189 -6.99 -26.37 -11.72
N THR A 190 -5.98 -25.84 -10.99
CA THR A 190 -4.60 -26.24 -11.35
C THR A 190 -3.63 -26.58 -10.22
N TYR A 191 -4.04 -26.76 -8.97
CA TYR A 191 -3.06 -27.04 -7.90
C TYR A 191 -3.25 -28.33 -7.10
N PHE A 192 -4.08 -29.25 -7.53
CA PHE A 192 -4.12 -30.62 -7.00
C PHE A 192 -4.29 -31.66 -8.12
N ASN A 193 -3.18 -31.98 -8.76
CA ASN A 193 -2.91 -33.26 -9.40
C ASN A 193 -1.42 -33.58 -9.26
#